data_eea254a3b6d1b0ed921d47913d7f587a
#
_entry.id   eea254a3b6d1b0ed921d47913d7f587a
#
_cell.length_a   1.000
_cell.length_b   1.000
_cell.length_c   1.000
_cell.angle_alpha   90.00
_cell.angle_beta   90.00
_cell.angle_gamma   90.00
#
_symmetry.space_group_name_H-M   'P 1'
#
loop_
_entity.id
_entity.type
_entity.pdbx_description
1 polymer ?
#
loop_
_entity_poly.entity_id
_entity_poly.type
_entity_poly.pdbx_seq_one_letter_code
_entity_poly.pdbx_strand_id
1 'polypeptide(L)'
;MKTKQLGSKPVIIMTIFFLLTGYLTASAQAVFNANNANISFLAANKSHKVGTNGSGVGNVTLYTNVITIAGQSIDCIIRTVSLTNGSFALPAGAPGGTIPFDYSSPTGSGLSDNLDRFFSPMLTFNNGGGSAKFKFEFILGNSYNNSTNKGTPVIIQNITLNTYDIDGNGGTSSNQYNEFGGFSSVTLSATPATKVSYSYNTASGLTKFRSNVNANSTIATASEHRVMVQYDEVSTFEIMVGADGSNAAYFMLDFGTGPNWAGPVTNYGTPTLDLNPGQPGFSQTSSSCGAVVRPITNGSTSLSLTGSSNTVSEVILSYDPTTILNGSFENIFPNGSSNPAADSIKLNFTTSSTSTFTLNGVVFTVSRAVITGTNYIRFSRNGTVMTTAQAEMLLDALMYANTATPPSLSYRELFIAVRETSFTTPLASFIINEICILPMEWIDFQVKSTATSNQVQLNWKIVENRVHKGYFIEYSYNGNTWKDLGYVTGNGRTDGEANYSYTMGKVFSGTVFFRVKQVELNGSANYSTVKKVNLNSSIDLKIWPNPATDLIQINTGNKTGKVSIIDASGKIIKSIMLSAGINRISVNDMNRGLYMVTFNSNQGELLQARFLKQ
;
A
#
# COMPACT_ATOMS: atom_id res chain seq x y z
N MET A 1 26.09 -50.67 25.75
CA MET A 1 25.02 -49.73 25.37
C MET A 1 25.62 -48.59 24.57
N LYS A 2 25.35 -48.56 23.27
CA LYS A 2 25.88 -47.53 22.37
C LYS A 2 24.84 -46.42 22.25
N THR A 3 25.16 -45.21 22.69
CA THR A 3 24.39 -44.00 22.48
C THR A 3 24.63 -43.47 21.09
N LYS A 4 23.60 -43.35 20.25
CA LYS A 4 23.61 -42.69 18.97
C LYS A 4 23.46 -41.18 19.18
N GLN A 5 24.45 -40.39 18.75
CA GLN A 5 24.32 -38.95 18.56
C GLN A 5 23.49 -38.66 17.30
N LEU A 6 22.41 -37.92 17.48
CA LEU A 6 21.70 -37.32 16.33
C LEU A 6 22.40 -36.03 15.92
N GLY A 7 22.83 -36.01 14.68
CA GLY A 7 23.43 -34.84 14.05
C GLY A 7 22.37 -33.74 13.79
N SER A 8 22.65 -32.56 14.26
CA SER A 8 21.89 -31.34 13.96
C SER A 8 22.16 -30.89 12.51
N LYS A 9 21.09 -30.79 11.72
CA LYS A 9 21.15 -30.15 10.40
C LYS A 9 21.20 -28.63 10.59
N PRO A 10 22.02 -27.89 9.85
CA PRO A 10 21.99 -26.43 9.90
C PRO A 10 20.71 -25.90 9.24
N VAL A 11 19.97 -25.08 9.97
CA VAL A 11 18.90 -24.26 9.43
C VAL A 11 19.55 -23.13 8.65
N ILE A 12 19.43 -23.16 7.33
CA ILE A 12 19.82 -22.05 6.47
C ILE A 12 18.76 -20.97 6.61
N ILE A 13 19.07 -19.92 7.35
CA ILE A 13 18.29 -18.68 7.37
C ILE A 13 18.57 -17.96 6.06
N MET A 14 17.63 -18.06 5.14
CA MET A 14 17.67 -17.34 3.86
C MET A 14 17.28 -15.89 4.13
N THR A 15 18.28 -15.03 4.32
CA THR A 15 18.09 -13.57 4.40
C THR A 15 17.70 -13.08 3.01
N ILE A 16 16.42 -12.80 2.81
CA ILE A 16 15.92 -12.19 1.56
C ILE A 16 16.25 -10.70 1.61
N PHE A 17 17.28 -10.31 0.88
CA PHE A 17 17.58 -8.91 0.59
C PHE A 17 16.55 -8.40 -0.42
N PHE A 18 15.59 -7.60 0.04
CA PHE A 18 14.74 -6.82 -0.85
C PHE A 18 15.53 -5.60 -1.37
N LEU A 19 16.04 -5.69 -2.57
CA LEU A 19 16.42 -4.52 -3.35
C LEU A 19 15.11 -3.85 -3.82
N LEU A 20 14.68 -2.81 -3.10
CA LEU A 20 13.58 -1.94 -3.53
C LEU A 20 14.08 -1.02 -4.64
N THR A 21 13.94 -1.43 -5.89
CA THR A 21 13.83 -0.51 -7.02
C THR A 21 12.37 -0.08 -7.07
N GLY A 22 12.14 1.24 -6.91
CA GLY A 22 10.81 1.79 -6.72
C GLY A 22 9.87 1.55 -7.90
N TYR A 23 8.86 0.74 -7.64
CA TYR A 23 7.61 0.71 -8.39
C TYR A 23 6.47 0.59 -7.38
N LEU A 24 5.52 1.52 -7.48
CA LEU A 24 4.27 1.51 -6.72
C LEU A 24 3.45 0.27 -7.09
N THR A 25 3.78 -0.86 -6.48
CA THR A 25 2.75 -1.89 -6.30
C THR A 25 1.85 -1.38 -5.20
N ALA A 26 0.54 -1.44 -5.37
CA ALA A 26 -0.40 -1.32 -4.27
C ALA A 26 -0.15 -2.50 -3.30
N SER A 27 0.93 -2.42 -2.54
CA SER A 27 1.16 -3.27 -1.39
C SER A 27 0.34 -2.68 -0.25
N ALA A 28 -0.27 -3.54 0.55
CA ALA A 28 -0.78 -3.13 1.85
C ALA A 28 0.28 -2.27 2.55
N GLN A 29 -0.15 -1.20 3.18
CA GLN A 29 0.74 -0.33 3.94
C GLN A 29 1.57 -1.18 4.92
N ALA A 30 2.87 -0.94 5.01
CA ALA A 30 3.71 -1.68 5.94
C ALA A 30 3.28 -1.37 7.38
N VAL A 31 3.08 -2.40 8.18
CA VAL A 31 2.62 -2.30 9.57
C VAL A 31 3.78 -2.59 10.52
N PHE A 32 3.99 -1.72 11.48
CA PHE A 32 5.03 -1.82 12.50
C PHE A 32 4.44 -1.69 13.90
N ASN A 33 4.77 -2.61 14.80
CA ASN A 33 4.30 -2.55 16.18
C ASN A 33 5.30 -1.82 17.06
N ALA A 34 4.93 -0.65 17.58
CA ALA A 34 5.77 0.15 18.47
C ALA A 34 5.84 -0.43 19.90
N ASN A 35 4.88 -1.27 20.33
CA ASN A 35 4.80 -1.79 21.69
C ASN A 35 4.89 -0.69 22.76
N ASN A 36 4.28 0.45 22.51
CA ASN A 36 4.35 1.65 23.37
C ASN A 36 5.78 2.19 23.60
N ALA A 37 6.73 1.85 22.73
CA ALA A 37 8.05 2.45 22.77
C ALA A 37 7.98 3.95 22.47
N ASN A 38 8.96 4.69 22.97
CA ASN A 38 9.01 6.13 22.78
C ASN A 38 9.25 6.49 21.31
N ILE A 39 8.41 7.36 20.77
CA ILE A 39 8.62 8.06 19.51
C ILE A 39 9.24 9.41 19.83
N SER A 40 10.39 9.73 19.23
CA SER A 40 11.23 10.84 19.63
C SER A 40 11.36 11.89 18.52
N PHE A 41 10.98 13.14 18.83
CA PHE A 41 11.06 14.27 17.92
C PHE A 41 12.31 15.11 18.20
N LEU A 42 13.49 14.49 18.07
CA LEU A 42 14.78 15.11 18.40
C LEU A 42 15.10 16.27 17.45
N ALA A 43 15.53 17.40 18.04
CA ALA A 43 15.95 18.59 17.28
C ALA A 43 17.05 18.28 16.26
N ALA A 44 17.99 17.38 16.60
CA ALA A 44 19.07 16.97 15.71
C ALA A 44 18.59 16.22 14.45
N ASN A 45 17.40 15.62 14.48
CA ASN A 45 16.83 14.83 13.39
C ASN A 45 15.81 15.60 12.54
N LYS A 46 15.67 16.91 12.79
CA LYS A 46 14.67 17.76 12.18
C LYS A 46 15.18 18.50 10.96
N SER A 47 14.33 18.64 9.96
CA SER A 47 14.58 19.50 8.79
C SER A 47 13.28 20.15 8.30
N HIS A 48 13.34 21.45 8.03
CA HIS A 48 12.22 22.17 7.41
C HIS A 48 12.27 21.95 5.91
N LYS A 49 11.19 21.46 5.34
CA LYS A 49 11.04 21.11 3.92
C LYS A 49 10.27 22.18 3.16
N VAL A 50 9.29 22.81 3.83
CA VAL A 50 8.54 23.94 3.32
C VAL A 50 8.46 24.97 4.45
N GLY A 51 8.79 26.23 4.17
CA GLY A 51 8.94 27.28 5.17
C GLY A 51 10.29 27.24 5.90
N THR A 52 10.58 28.27 6.69
CA THR A 52 11.90 28.46 7.31
C THR A 52 12.02 27.88 8.71
N ASN A 53 10.90 27.70 9.42
CA ASN A 53 10.92 27.36 10.85
C ASN A 53 9.72 26.50 11.30
N GLY A 54 8.89 26.00 10.37
CA GLY A 54 7.71 25.19 10.70
C GLY A 54 6.49 25.99 11.25
N SER A 55 6.64 27.29 11.57
CA SER A 55 5.61 28.08 12.26
C SER A 55 4.51 28.62 11.35
N GLY A 56 4.67 28.63 10.04
CA GLY A 56 3.66 29.11 9.09
C GLY A 56 2.65 28.05 8.71
N VAL A 57 1.41 28.45 8.46
CA VAL A 57 0.40 27.56 7.86
C VAL A 57 0.90 27.07 6.51
N GLY A 58 0.77 25.76 6.27
CA GLY A 58 1.32 25.08 5.10
C GLY A 58 2.78 24.66 5.22
N ASN A 59 3.48 25.02 6.29
CA ASN A 59 4.85 24.59 6.53
C ASN A 59 4.92 23.06 6.74
N VAL A 60 6.04 22.48 6.30
CA VAL A 60 6.32 21.04 6.39
C VAL A 60 7.66 20.84 7.10
N THR A 61 7.63 20.09 8.17
CA THR A 61 8.82 19.70 8.94
C THR A 61 8.96 18.18 8.90
N LEU A 62 10.12 17.69 8.53
CA LEU A 62 10.46 16.27 8.57
C LEU A 62 11.32 15.98 9.80
N TYR A 63 10.91 15.02 10.60
CA TYR A 63 11.72 14.38 11.62
C TYR A 63 12.13 12.99 11.12
N THR A 64 13.44 12.77 11.00
CA THR A 64 13.98 11.48 10.58
C THR A 64 14.22 10.58 11.78
N ASN A 65 14.04 9.28 11.58
CA ASN A 65 14.29 8.26 12.61
C ASN A 65 13.60 8.56 13.95
N VAL A 66 12.30 8.86 13.91
CA VAL A 66 11.53 9.11 15.14
C VAL A 66 11.39 7.85 15.99
N ILE A 67 11.44 6.67 15.37
CA ILE A 67 11.50 5.35 16.00
C ILE A 67 12.12 4.34 15.03
N THR A 68 12.79 3.33 15.58
CA THR A 68 13.26 2.16 14.81
C THR A 68 12.55 0.92 15.32
N ILE A 69 11.84 0.20 14.43
CA ILE A 69 11.11 -1.02 14.76
C ILE A 69 11.62 -2.15 13.87
N ALA A 70 12.05 -3.26 14.46
CA ALA A 70 12.61 -4.41 13.77
C ALA A 70 13.74 -4.06 12.77
N GLY A 71 14.57 -3.06 13.11
CA GLY A 71 15.68 -2.58 12.28
C GLY A 71 15.26 -1.61 11.17
N GLN A 72 13.97 -1.32 11.02
CA GLN A 72 13.46 -0.34 10.07
C GLN A 72 13.28 1.02 10.74
N SER A 73 13.94 2.05 10.21
CA SER A 73 13.73 3.42 10.60
C SER A 73 12.39 3.95 10.08
N ILE A 74 11.71 4.72 10.92
CA ILE A 74 10.47 5.41 10.57
C ILE A 74 10.69 6.91 10.77
N ASP A 75 10.25 7.68 9.79
CA ASP A 75 10.29 9.14 9.80
C ASP A 75 8.87 9.69 10.06
N CYS A 76 8.76 10.94 10.47
CA CYS A 76 7.48 11.62 10.65
C CYS A 76 7.48 12.98 9.94
N ILE A 77 6.48 13.21 9.10
CA ILE A 77 6.20 14.53 8.52
C ILE A 77 5.19 15.23 9.43
N ILE A 78 5.50 16.44 9.86
CA ILE A 78 4.58 17.30 10.61
C ILE A 78 4.23 18.50 9.73
N ARG A 79 2.92 18.70 9.52
CA ARG A 79 2.39 19.85 8.77
C ARG A 79 1.67 20.79 9.73
N THR A 80 1.98 22.08 9.63
CA THR A 80 1.19 23.12 10.29
C THR A 80 -0.05 23.41 9.45
N VAL A 81 -1.20 22.89 9.90
CA VAL A 81 -2.45 22.92 9.12
C VAL A 81 -3.19 24.22 9.30
N SER A 82 -3.28 24.72 10.53
CA SER A 82 -3.91 26.01 10.82
C SER A 82 -3.26 26.70 12.02
N LEU A 83 -3.39 28.01 12.02
CA LEU A 83 -3.03 28.88 13.14
C LEU A 83 -4.10 29.97 13.22
N THR A 84 -4.83 30.01 14.34
CA THR A 84 -5.95 30.93 14.53
C THR A 84 -5.67 31.82 15.72
N ASN A 85 -5.78 33.12 15.50
CA ASN A 85 -5.71 34.18 16.49
C ASN A 85 -4.52 34.08 17.45
N GLY A 86 -3.36 33.75 16.91
CA GLY A 86 -2.12 33.61 17.69
C GLY A 86 -0.88 33.55 16.79
N SER A 87 0.26 33.42 17.43
CA SER A 87 1.54 33.25 16.78
C SER A 87 2.39 32.25 17.55
N PHE A 88 3.35 31.61 16.88
CA PHE A 88 4.37 30.86 17.57
C PHE A 88 5.30 31.82 18.27
N ALA A 89 5.50 31.61 19.55
CA ALA A 89 6.38 32.42 20.39
C ALA A 89 7.62 31.63 20.78
N LEU A 90 8.76 32.30 20.79
CA LEU A 90 9.95 31.82 21.49
C LEU A 90 9.92 32.38 22.92
N PRO A 91 10.15 31.55 23.95
CA PRO A 91 10.24 32.06 25.30
C PRO A 91 11.38 33.06 25.42
N ALA A 92 11.19 34.09 26.26
CA ALA A 92 12.26 35.03 26.60
C ALA A 92 13.43 34.24 27.22
N GLY A 93 14.63 34.33 26.60
CA GLY A 93 15.80 33.59 27.03
C GLY A 93 16.01 32.21 26.41
N ALA A 94 15.19 31.81 25.43
CA ALA A 94 15.48 30.61 24.63
C ALA A 94 16.83 30.77 23.92
N PRO A 95 17.71 29.77 23.93
CA PRO A 95 18.98 29.82 23.20
C PRO A 95 18.73 30.11 21.73
N GLY A 96 19.44 31.08 21.20
CA GLY A 96 19.20 31.76 19.94
C GLY A 96 18.69 30.92 18.77
N GLY A 97 17.59 31.35 18.21
CA GLY A 97 17.09 30.90 16.90
C GLY A 97 16.42 29.53 16.88
N THR A 98 16.13 28.94 18.00
CA THR A 98 15.46 27.65 18.07
C THR A 98 13.96 27.75 17.86
N ILE A 99 13.48 26.82 17.19
CA ILE A 99 12.22 26.62 16.51
C ILE A 99 11.08 26.42 17.50
N PRO A 100 9.89 26.94 17.21
CA PRO A 100 8.72 26.90 18.11
C PRO A 100 8.25 25.52 18.56
N PHE A 101 8.83 24.42 18.06
CA PHE A 101 8.39 23.04 18.36
C PHE A 101 9.30 22.28 19.31
N ASP A 102 10.46 22.82 19.68
CA ASP A 102 11.48 22.10 20.44
C ASP A 102 11.84 22.83 21.73
N TYR A 103 10.87 23.29 22.44
CA TYR A 103 11.15 23.87 23.72
C TYR A 103 11.56 22.79 24.73
N SER A 104 12.84 22.74 25.05
CA SER A 104 13.45 21.66 25.82
C SER A 104 13.35 21.81 27.34
N SER A 105 12.69 22.83 27.88
CA SER A 105 12.60 22.94 29.36
C SER A 105 11.57 23.94 29.84
N PRO A 106 10.44 23.51 30.36
CA PRO A 106 9.86 24.24 31.48
C PRO A 106 10.69 23.90 32.73
N THR A 107 11.33 24.90 33.32
CA THR A 107 11.86 24.82 34.68
C THR A 107 10.72 24.34 35.59
N GLY A 108 10.88 23.18 36.22
CA GLY A 108 9.86 22.62 37.13
C GLY A 108 9.04 21.47 36.58
N SER A 109 9.39 20.91 35.43
CA SER A 109 8.60 19.79 34.82
C SER A 109 8.51 18.52 35.68
N GLY A 110 9.38 18.35 36.68
CA GLY A 110 9.45 17.11 37.46
C GLY A 110 9.90 15.88 36.66
N LEU A 111 10.22 16.05 35.36
CA LEU A 111 10.77 15.01 34.52
C LEU A 111 12.29 15.02 34.66
N SER A 112 12.83 13.91 35.12
CA SER A 112 14.29 13.66 35.13
C SER A 112 14.82 13.27 33.75
N ASP A 113 13.96 13.05 32.79
CA ASP A 113 14.30 12.55 31.47
C ASP A 113 14.44 13.66 30.44
N ASN A 114 15.23 13.37 29.42
CA ASN A 114 15.52 14.27 28.31
C ASN A 114 14.23 14.66 27.57
N LEU A 115 13.77 15.89 27.76
CA LEU A 115 12.58 16.46 27.13
C LEU A 115 12.74 16.69 25.62
N ASP A 116 13.95 16.55 25.10
CA ASP A 116 14.29 16.75 23.70
C ASP A 116 13.49 15.84 22.75
N ARG A 117 12.89 14.75 23.28
CA ARG A 117 12.07 13.83 22.51
C ARG A 117 10.64 14.29 22.26
N PHE A 118 10.16 15.31 23.00
CA PHE A 118 8.76 15.73 22.93
C PHE A 118 8.52 16.65 21.73
N PHE A 119 7.31 16.61 21.20
CA PHE A 119 6.82 17.69 20.35
C PHE A 119 6.19 18.76 21.24
N SER A 120 6.85 19.91 21.34
CA SER A 120 6.54 20.92 22.36
C SER A 120 6.35 22.30 21.73
N PRO A 121 5.20 22.62 21.12
CA PRO A 121 4.94 23.93 20.57
C PRO A 121 4.66 24.95 21.68
N MET A 122 5.21 26.17 21.53
CA MET A 122 4.86 27.32 22.31
C MET A 122 4.12 28.36 21.47
N LEU A 123 3.00 28.83 21.94
CA LEU A 123 2.10 29.72 21.24
C LEU A 123 1.75 30.93 22.12
N THR A 124 1.64 32.09 21.50
CA THR A 124 1.04 33.29 22.12
C THR A 124 -0.29 33.55 21.44
N PHE A 125 -1.36 33.61 22.22
CA PHE A 125 -2.70 33.87 21.74
C PHE A 125 -3.11 35.32 22.04
N ASN A 126 -3.89 35.90 21.14
CA ASN A 126 -4.52 37.20 21.30
C ASN A 126 -5.80 37.09 22.15
N ASN A 127 -6.41 38.25 22.44
CA ASN A 127 -7.68 38.28 23.16
C ASN A 127 -8.74 37.38 22.48
N GLY A 128 -9.43 36.58 23.30
CA GLY A 128 -10.39 35.60 22.82
C GLY A 128 -9.82 34.21 22.55
N GLY A 129 -8.52 34.02 22.85
CA GLY A 129 -7.87 32.72 22.67
C GLY A 129 -7.55 32.38 21.22
N GLY A 130 -6.99 31.20 21.01
CA GLY A 130 -6.61 30.74 19.69
C GLY A 130 -6.19 29.28 19.67
N SER A 131 -5.71 28.83 18.51
CA SER A 131 -5.26 27.44 18.34
C SER A 131 -4.24 27.28 17.21
N ALA A 132 -3.45 26.22 17.29
CA ALA A 132 -2.66 25.69 16.17
C ALA A 132 -2.99 24.22 15.96
N LYS A 133 -3.16 23.82 14.70
CA LYS A 133 -3.43 22.44 14.31
C LYS A 133 -2.26 21.87 13.53
N PHE A 134 -1.86 20.67 13.89
CA PHE A 134 -0.77 19.92 13.28
C PHE A 134 -1.27 18.58 12.76
N LYS A 135 -0.78 18.18 11.61
CA LYS A 135 -0.97 16.83 11.05
C LYS A 135 0.34 16.08 11.10
N PHE A 136 0.32 14.92 11.69
CA PHE A 136 1.44 13.97 11.77
C PHE A 136 1.23 12.86 10.75
N GLU A 137 2.24 12.55 9.96
CA GLU A 137 2.21 11.51 8.94
C GLU A 137 3.45 10.62 9.10
N PHE A 138 3.26 9.36 9.49
CA PHE A 138 4.34 8.40 9.61
C PHE A 138 4.69 7.80 8.25
N ILE A 139 5.97 7.82 7.93
CA ILE A 139 6.50 7.33 6.65
C ILE A 139 7.69 6.40 6.86
N LEU A 140 7.93 5.52 5.91
CA LEU A 140 9.13 4.68 5.89
C LEU A 140 10.40 5.55 5.87
N GLY A 141 11.38 5.20 6.68
CA GLY A 141 12.63 5.96 6.76
C GLY A 141 13.32 6.10 5.40
N ASN A 142 13.82 7.28 5.12
CA ASN A 142 14.45 7.67 3.86
C ASN A 142 13.52 7.65 2.63
N SER A 143 12.21 7.56 2.80
CA SER A 143 11.24 7.58 1.68
C SER A 143 10.77 8.98 1.31
N TYR A 144 11.15 10.02 2.06
CA TYR A 144 10.67 11.37 1.81
C TYR A 144 11.12 11.91 0.45
N ASN A 145 10.16 12.43 -0.32
CA ASN A 145 10.37 13.03 -1.63
C ASN A 145 10.20 14.56 -1.56
N ASN A 146 11.28 15.30 -1.81
CA ASN A 146 11.28 16.76 -1.74
C ASN A 146 10.37 17.43 -2.81
N SER A 147 10.11 16.78 -3.94
CA SER A 147 9.27 17.35 -5.00
C SER A 147 7.77 17.28 -4.68
N THR A 148 7.36 16.24 -3.93
CA THR A 148 5.95 16.03 -3.56
C THR A 148 5.67 16.39 -2.11
N ASN A 149 6.70 16.57 -1.28
CA ASN A 149 6.61 16.71 0.17
C ASN A 149 5.85 15.56 0.84
N LYS A 150 6.00 14.32 0.33
CA LYS A 150 5.38 13.09 0.81
C LYS A 150 6.43 11.99 0.93
N GLY A 151 6.10 10.92 1.65
CA GLY A 151 6.89 9.70 1.73
C GLY A 151 6.00 8.47 1.57
N THR A 152 6.58 7.29 1.66
CA THR A 152 5.83 6.03 1.68
C THR A 152 5.14 5.87 3.04
N PRO A 153 3.81 5.94 3.14
CA PRO A 153 3.12 5.89 4.42
C PRO A 153 3.25 4.51 5.06
N VAL A 154 3.31 4.48 6.39
CA VAL A 154 3.33 3.26 7.19
C VAL A 154 2.26 3.32 8.29
N ILE A 155 1.80 2.17 8.75
CA ILE A 155 0.94 2.04 9.91
C ILE A 155 1.81 1.68 11.12
N ILE A 156 1.66 2.41 12.21
CA ILE A 156 2.30 2.08 13.48
C ILE A 156 1.22 1.63 14.46
N GLN A 157 1.43 0.48 15.09
CA GLN A 157 0.52 -0.07 16.09
C GLN A 157 1.03 0.18 17.50
N ASN A 158 0.08 0.24 18.45
CA ASN A 158 0.34 0.39 19.89
C ASN A 158 1.18 1.62 20.23
N ILE A 159 0.65 2.80 19.93
CA ILE A 159 1.24 4.10 20.28
C ILE A 159 0.48 4.69 21.46
N THR A 160 1.21 5.13 22.47
CA THR A 160 0.67 5.95 23.56
C THR A 160 1.08 7.40 23.34
N LEU A 161 0.11 8.32 23.45
CA LEU A 161 0.35 9.77 23.47
C LEU A 161 -0.07 10.31 24.83
N ASN A 162 0.86 10.95 25.52
CA ASN A 162 0.59 11.74 26.70
C ASN A 162 0.62 13.24 26.36
N THR A 163 -0.33 13.97 26.89
CA THR A 163 -0.27 15.42 26.90
C THR A 163 -0.30 15.90 28.34
N TYR A 164 0.58 16.84 28.63
CA TYR A 164 0.76 17.40 29.96
C TYR A 164 0.40 18.86 29.96
N ASP A 165 0.32 19.45 31.17
CA ASP A 165 0.18 20.88 31.39
C ASP A 165 -1.14 21.44 30.78
N ILE A 166 -2.21 20.63 30.81
CA ILE A 166 -3.53 21.11 30.40
C ILE A 166 -4.14 21.84 31.58
N ASP A 167 -3.68 23.09 31.80
CA ASP A 167 -4.10 23.94 32.91
C ASP A 167 -4.50 25.35 32.42
N GLY A 168 -4.38 26.35 33.27
CA GLY A 168 -4.57 27.73 32.89
C GLY A 168 -3.22 28.45 32.81
N ASN A 169 -3.07 29.36 31.87
CA ASN A 169 -1.85 30.14 31.72
C ASN A 169 -1.84 31.46 32.53
N GLY A 170 -2.70 31.57 33.57
CA GLY A 170 -2.75 32.73 34.48
C GLY A 170 -3.38 34.00 33.88
N GLY A 171 -3.79 33.98 32.62
CA GLY A 171 -4.53 35.08 31.98
C GLY A 171 -6.02 35.06 32.31
N THR A 172 -6.76 36.05 31.87
CA THR A 172 -8.22 36.10 32.06
C THR A 172 -8.91 35.01 31.22
N SER A 173 -9.52 34.03 31.90
CA SER A 173 -10.25 32.92 31.27
C SER A 173 -9.43 32.13 30.24
N SER A 174 -8.13 31.98 30.49
CA SER A 174 -7.21 31.34 29.55
C SER A 174 -6.95 29.87 29.90
N ASN A 175 -7.99 29.06 29.76
CA ASN A 175 -7.90 27.63 29.96
C ASN A 175 -7.28 26.98 28.71
N GLN A 176 -6.22 26.21 28.90
CA GLN A 176 -5.60 25.45 27.83
C GLN A 176 -6.44 24.24 27.42
N TYR A 177 -6.27 23.81 26.19
CA TYR A 177 -6.88 22.59 25.68
C TYR A 177 -6.04 21.94 24.60
N ASN A 178 -6.19 20.63 24.50
CA ASN A 178 -5.70 19.83 23.39
C ASN A 178 -6.85 19.06 22.75
N GLU A 179 -6.83 18.94 21.42
CA GLU A 179 -7.87 18.21 20.69
C GLU A 179 -7.20 17.14 19.81
N PHE A 180 -7.69 15.92 19.89
CA PHE A 180 -7.27 14.79 19.05
C PHE A 180 -8.40 13.78 18.95
N GLY A 181 -8.28 12.88 17.98
CA GLY A 181 -9.28 11.83 17.72
C GLY A 181 -8.63 10.58 17.16
N GLY A 182 -9.43 9.55 16.92
CA GLY A 182 -8.97 8.30 16.36
C GLY A 182 -8.21 7.40 17.33
N PHE A 183 -8.23 7.70 18.62
CA PHE A 183 -7.64 6.87 19.68
C PHE A 183 -8.64 5.78 20.15
N SER A 184 -8.11 4.68 20.67
CA SER A 184 -8.90 3.53 21.15
C SER A 184 -9.26 3.61 22.64
N SER A 185 -8.52 4.40 23.41
CA SER A 185 -8.84 4.65 24.83
C SER A 185 -8.23 5.95 25.31
N VAL A 186 -8.82 6.50 26.39
CA VAL A 186 -8.29 7.64 27.13
C VAL A 186 -8.18 7.31 28.61
N THR A 187 -7.10 7.75 29.22
CA THR A 187 -6.81 7.62 30.64
C THR A 187 -6.71 8.99 31.28
N LEU A 188 -7.44 9.20 32.37
CA LEU A 188 -7.43 10.40 33.18
C LEU A 188 -7.16 10.06 34.65
N SER A 189 -6.60 11.00 35.40
CA SER A 189 -6.40 10.83 36.83
C SER A 189 -7.72 10.71 37.59
N ALA A 190 -7.82 9.69 38.44
CA ALA A 190 -8.92 9.56 39.38
C ALA A 190 -8.58 10.13 40.75
N THR A 191 -7.30 10.01 41.15
CA THR A 191 -6.76 10.60 42.40
C THR A 191 -5.34 11.07 42.17
N PRO A 192 -5.05 12.37 42.27
CA PRO A 192 -6.04 13.46 42.43
C PRO A 192 -7.03 13.51 41.28
N ALA A 193 -8.26 13.97 41.54
CA ALA A 193 -9.31 14.06 40.54
C ALA A 193 -8.86 14.94 39.37
N THR A 194 -9.11 14.45 38.15
CA THR A 194 -8.76 15.20 36.95
C THR A 194 -9.39 16.58 36.91
N LYS A 195 -8.64 17.56 36.49
CA LYS A 195 -9.08 18.95 36.23
C LYS A 195 -9.31 19.18 34.72
N VAL A 196 -9.37 18.13 33.95
CA VAL A 196 -9.62 18.15 32.51
C VAL A 196 -11.01 17.62 32.22
N SER A 197 -11.81 18.40 31.52
CA SER A 197 -13.08 17.97 30.90
C SER A 197 -12.85 17.60 29.45
N TYR A 198 -13.76 16.78 28.89
CA TYR A 198 -13.70 16.42 27.48
C TYR A 198 -15.08 16.55 26.81
N SER A 199 -15.07 16.96 25.54
CA SER A 199 -16.25 17.06 24.70
C SER A 199 -15.85 16.99 23.22
N TYR A 200 -16.73 16.51 22.36
CA TYR A 200 -16.48 16.55 20.92
C TYR A 200 -16.65 17.97 20.38
N ASN A 201 -15.65 18.44 19.62
CA ASN A 201 -15.68 19.72 18.94
C ASN A 201 -16.06 19.53 17.47
N THR A 202 -17.30 19.91 17.10
CA THR A 202 -17.80 19.75 15.73
C THR A 202 -17.05 20.61 14.71
N ALA A 203 -16.44 21.71 15.14
CA ALA A 203 -15.67 22.60 14.25
C ALA A 203 -14.32 22.01 13.83
N SER A 204 -13.67 21.28 14.74
CA SER A 204 -12.38 20.61 14.44
C SER A 204 -12.55 19.15 13.98
N GLY A 205 -13.66 18.50 14.35
CA GLY A 205 -13.86 17.07 14.16
C GLY A 205 -13.12 16.19 15.18
N LEU A 206 -12.62 16.78 16.29
CA LEU A 206 -11.78 16.12 17.28
C LEU A 206 -12.42 16.17 18.67
N THR A 207 -11.99 15.32 19.58
CA THR A 207 -12.33 15.41 21.01
C THR A 207 -11.44 16.46 21.66
N LYS A 208 -12.06 17.47 22.27
CA LYS A 208 -11.41 18.55 23.00
C LYS A 208 -11.26 18.16 24.47
N PHE A 209 -10.03 18.12 24.94
CA PHE A 209 -9.66 17.98 26.34
C PHE A 209 -9.25 19.34 26.86
N ARG A 210 -10.05 19.92 27.76
CA ARG A 210 -9.93 21.30 28.20
C ARG A 210 -9.77 21.38 29.71
N SER A 211 -8.88 22.23 30.19
CA SER A 211 -8.77 22.53 31.61
C SER A 211 -10.07 23.15 32.18
N ASN A 212 -10.45 22.70 33.36
CA ASN A 212 -11.53 23.27 34.15
C ASN A 212 -11.06 24.38 35.09
N VAL A 213 -9.74 24.59 35.18
CA VAL A 213 -9.12 25.60 36.06
C VAL A 213 -8.30 26.56 35.22
N ASN A 214 -8.32 27.84 35.66
CA ASN A 214 -7.51 28.88 35.05
C ASN A 214 -6.36 29.27 36.02
N ALA A 215 -5.65 28.27 36.50
CA ALA A 215 -4.49 28.44 37.36
C ALA A 215 -3.31 27.69 36.77
N ASN A 216 -2.18 28.34 36.72
CA ASN A 216 -0.93 27.74 36.27
C ASN A 216 -0.47 26.69 37.31
N SER A 217 -0.25 25.45 36.89
CA SER A 217 0.32 24.42 37.74
C SER A 217 1.83 24.63 37.90
N THR A 218 2.32 24.43 39.10
CA THR A 218 3.78 24.50 39.38
C THR A 218 4.51 23.25 38.92
N ILE A 219 3.76 22.17 38.58
CA ILE A 219 4.29 20.89 38.13
C ILE A 219 3.64 20.56 36.77
N ALA A 220 4.39 20.77 35.70
CA ALA A 220 3.90 20.57 34.33
C ALA A 220 3.36 19.14 34.06
N THR A 221 3.87 18.13 34.77
CA THR A 221 3.45 16.72 34.62
C THR A 221 2.46 16.24 35.68
N ALA A 222 1.81 17.19 36.40
CA ALA A 222 0.79 16.84 37.39
C ALA A 222 -0.30 15.97 36.82
N SER A 223 -0.61 14.87 37.46
CA SER A 223 -1.54 13.84 36.96
C SER A 223 -2.94 14.36 36.66
N GLU A 224 -3.43 15.33 37.43
CA GLU A 224 -4.74 15.95 37.26
C GLU A 224 -4.85 16.86 36.02
N HIS A 225 -3.71 17.28 35.44
CA HIS A 225 -3.59 18.10 34.23
C HIS A 225 -3.08 17.31 33.03
N ARG A 226 -3.08 15.97 33.12
CA ARG A 226 -2.59 15.05 32.10
C ARG A 226 -3.74 14.30 31.43
N VAL A 227 -3.60 14.09 30.15
CA VAL A 227 -4.40 13.16 29.35
C VAL A 227 -3.46 12.17 28.68
N MET A 228 -3.78 10.89 28.76
CA MET A 228 -3.10 9.85 28.00
C MET A 228 -4.10 9.17 27.08
N VAL A 229 -3.75 9.02 25.81
CA VAL A 229 -4.56 8.26 24.83
C VAL A 229 -3.73 7.15 24.22
N GLN A 230 -4.41 6.07 23.85
CA GLN A 230 -3.84 4.92 23.17
C GLN A 230 -4.36 4.89 21.72
N TYR A 231 -3.46 4.67 20.78
CA TYR A 231 -3.78 4.34 19.40
C TYR A 231 -3.42 2.89 19.15
N ASP A 232 -4.39 2.08 18.75
CA ASP A 232 -4.14 0.69 18.37
C ASP A 232 -3.37 0.60 17.06
N GLU A 233 -3.73 1.45 16.11
CA GLU A 233 -3.00 1.63 14.85
C GLU A 233 -3.22 3.03 14.28
N VAL A 234 -2.17 3.60 13.70
CA VAL A 234 -2.20 4.93 13.11
C VAL A 234 -1.17 5.08 12.01
N SER A 235 -1.55 5.70 10.92
CA SER A 235 -0.65 6.16 9.85
C SER A 235 -0.55 7.69 9.85
N THR A 236 -1.67 8.34 10.12
CA THR A 236 -1.79 9.78 10.20
C THR A 236 -2.80 10.18 11.27
N PHE A 237 -2.57 11.27 11.95
CA PHE A 237 -3.50 11.85 12.90
C PHE A 237 -3.31 13.36 13.01
N GLU A 238 -4.31 14.02 13.56
CA GLU A 238 -4.30 15.47 13.76
C GLU A 238 -4.35 15.80 15.24
N ILE A 239 -3.58 16.80 15.64
CA ILE A 239 -3.61 17.37 16.97
C ILE A 239 -3.84 18.87 16.84
N MET A 240 -4.78 19.41 17.63
CA MET A 240 -4.95 20.84 17.81
C MET A 240 -4.61 21.18 19.26
N VAL A 241 -3.83 22.22 19.45
CA VAL A 241 -3.50 22.79 20.77
C VAL A 241 -3.97 24.23 20.81
N GLY A 242 -4.46 24.68 21.96
CA GLY A 242 -5.01 26.03 22.07
C GLY A 242 -5.33 26.46 23.49
N ALA A 243 -5.81 27.71 23.61
CA ALA A 243 -6.33 28.27 24.83
C ALA A 243 -7.51 29.18 24.55
N ASP A 244 -8.44 29.31 25.50
CA ASP A 244 -9.66 30.13 25.36
C ASP A 244 -9.42 31.63 25.59
N GLY A 245 -8.28 32.02 26.13
CA GLY A 245 -7.94 33.39 26.41
C GLY A 245 -6.55 33.78 25.88
N SER A 246 -6.20 35.08 26.10
CA SER A 246 -4.91 35.61 25.71
C SER A 246 -3.78 35.11 26.62
N ASN A 247 -2.59 35.14 26.14
CA ASN A 247 -1.30 34.89 26.79
C ASN A 247 -0.51 33.78 26.09
N ALA A 248 0.76 33.61 26.49
CA ALA A 248 1.58 32.51 26.00
C ALA A 248 1.15 31.19 26.66
N ALA A 249 1.04 30.16 25.88
CA ALA A 249 0.73 28.79 26.30
C ALA A 249 1.80 27.84 25.78
N TYR A 250 2.14 26.91 26.61
CA TYR A 250 3.13 25.90 26.36
C TYR A 250 2.43 24.53 26.32
N PHE A 251 2.77 23.68 25.34
CA PHE A 251 2.13 22.39 25.14
C PHE A 251 3.20 21.31 25.10
N MET A 252 2.97 20.21 25.80
CA MET A 252 3.89 19.08 25.90
C MET A 252 3.22 17.81 25.39
N LEU A 253 3.70 17.27 24.28
CA LEU A 253 3.18 16.08 23.64
C LEU A 253 4.29 15.01 23.63
N ASP A 254 4.08 13.95 24.43
CA ASP A 254 5.02 12.84 24.63
C ASP A 254 4.44 11.56 24.05
N PHE A 255 5.09 11.02 23.05
CA PHE A 255 4.71 9.76 22.42
C PHE A 255 5.48 8.61 23.09
N GLY A 256 4.92 8.08 24.15
CA GLY A 256 5.50 6.99 24.94
C GLY A 256 4.72 6.74 26.22
N THR A 257 5.23 5.87 27.07
CA THR A 257 4.53 5.46 28.30
C THR A 257 4.35 6.59 29.33
N GLY A 258 5.19 7.62 29.22
CA GLY A 258 5.19 8.75 30.15
C GLY A 258 5.60 8.37 31.59
N PRO A 259 5.62 9.33 32.54
CA PRO A 259 5.84 9.06 33.94
C PRO A 259 4.69 8.30 34.58
N ASN A 260 4.94 7.70 35.75
CA ASN A 260 3.90 7.06 36.55
C ASN A 260 2.83 8.06 36.97
N TRP A 261 1.58 7.61 37.02
CA TRP A 261 0.51 8.40 37.59
C TRP A 261 0.69 8.52 39.11
N ALA A 262 0.35 9.68 39.67
CA ALA A 262 0.46 9.94 41.10
C ALA A 262 -0.49 9.04 41.95
N GLY A 263 -1.51 8.49 41.34
CA GLY A 263 -2.50 7.63 42.00
C GLY A 263 -3.35 6.87 40.99
N PRO A 264 -4.50 6.32 41.43
CA PRO A 264 -5.44 5.63 40.57
C PRO A 264 -5.88 6.45 39.37
N VAL A 265 -6.21 5.77 38.26
CA VAL A 265 -6.67 6.35 37.01
C VAL A 265 -8.04 5.83 36.62
N THR A 266 -8.76 6.58 35.79
CA THR A 266 -9.98 6.12 35.10
C THR A 266 -9.67 5.94 33.63
N ASN A 267 -9.97 4.78 33.09
CA ASN A 267 -9.83 4.46 31.67
C ASN A 267 -11.20 4.46 31.00
N TYR A 268 -11.28 5.15 29.88
CA TYR A 268 -12.47 5.18 29.02
C TYR A 268 -12.09 4.55 27.68
N GLY A 269 -12.79 3.49 27.28
CA GLY A 269 -12.69 2.96 25.92
C GLY A 269 -13.42 3.87 24.95
N THR A 270 -13.05 3.81 23.68
CA THR A 270 -13.81 4.41 22.59
C THR A 270 -14.64 3.37 21.85
N PRO A 271 -15.69 3.75 21.12
CA PRO A 271 -16.38 2.80 20.27
C PRO A 271 -15.42 2.25 19.20
N THR A 272 -15.69 1.03 18.71
CA THR A 272 -14.88 0.38 17.65
C THR A 272 -15.72 0.17 16.40
N LEU A 273 -15.09 0.35 15.24
CA LEU A 273 -15.69 0.17 13.93
C LEU A 273 -14.83 -0.76 13.09
N ASP A 274 -15.40 -1.81 12.54
CA ASP A 274 -14.78 -2.70 11.58
C ASP A 274 -15.62 -2.73 10.29
N LEU A 275 -15.04 -2.25 9.19
CA LEU A 275 -15.68 -2.20 7.87
C LEU A 275 -15.61 -3.53 7.12
N ASN A 276 -14.80 -4.48 7.61
CA ASN A 276 -14.52 -5.74 6.94
C ASN A 276 -14.34 -6.91 7.92
N PRO A 277 -15.35 -7.19 8.76
CA PRO A 277 -15.27 -8.27 9.74
C PRO A 277 -14.84 -9.61 9.13
N GLY A 278 -13.91 -10.30 9.80
CA GLY A 278 -13.36 -11.56 9.33
C GLY A 278 -12.08 -11.44 8.49
N GLN A 279 -11.60 -10.22 8.25
CA GLN A 279 -10.28 -9.95 7.68
C GLN A 279 -9.39 -9.23 8.72
N PRO A 280 -8.06 -9.31 8.60
CA PRO A 280 -7.17 -8.54 9.47
C PRO A 280 -7.34 -7.03 9.28
N GLY A 281 -7.42 -6.27 10.41
CA GLY A 281 -7.59 -4.82 10.41
C GLY A 281 -9.04 -4.38 10.28
N PHE A 282 -9.27 -3.07 10.40
CA PHE A 282 -10.61 -2.46 10.42
C PHE A 282 -11.00 -1.85 9.07
N SER A 283 -10.10 -1.86 8.10
CA SER A 283 -10.23 -1.14 6.83
C SER A 283 -10.67 -2.03 5.69
N GLN A 284 -11.40 -1.46 4.73
CA GLN A 284 -11.81 -2.10 3.50
C GLN A 284 -10.97 -1.60 2.33
N THR A 285 -10.44 -2.53 1.53
CA THR A 285 -9.71 -2.18 0.30
C THR A 285 -10.47 -2.68 -0.93
N SER A 286 -10.60 -1.83 -1.93
CA SER A 286 -11.16 -2.18 -3.23
C SER A 286 -10.19 -1.85 -4.35
N SER A 287 -10.01 -2.79 -5.27
CA SER A 287 -9.19 -2.58 -6.48
C SER A 287 -10.06 -2.77 -7.71
N SER A 288 -9.98 -1.85 -8.66
CA SER A 288 -10.76 -1.94 -9.89
C SER A 288 -10.16 -1.19 -11.07
N CYS A 289 -10.76 -1.41 -12.25
CA CYS A 289 -10.48 -0.68 -13.47
C CYS A 289 -11.80 -0.27 -14.13
N GLY A 290 -11.88 0.99 -14.53
CA GLY A 290 -13.04 1.53 -15.24
C GLY A 290 -14.10 2.16 -14.35
N ALA A 291 -15.19 2.63 -14.95
CA ALA A 291 -16.33 3.19 -14.26
C ALA A 291 -16.98 2.12 -13.36
N VAL A 292 -16.84 2.23 -12.05
CA VAL A 292 -17.24 1.18 -11.12
C VAL A 292 -17.94 1.75 -9.91
N VAL A 293 -18.94 1.01 -9.46
CA VAL A 293 -19.62 1.20 -8.18
C VAL A 293 -19.05 0.18 -7.19
N ARG A 294 -18.64 0.63 -6.01
CA ARG A 294 -18.01 -0.19 -4.96
C ARG A 294 -18.65 0.06 -3.61
N PRO A 295 -19.00 -0.97 -2.84
CA PRO A 295 -19.36 -0.80 -1.44
C PRO A 295 -18.15 -0.31 -0.64
N ILE A 296 -18.40 0.58 0.32
CA ILE A 296 -17.33 1.07 1.21
C ILE A 296 -17.03 0.10 2.35
N THR A 297 -17.87 -0.92 2.53
CA THR A 297 -17.72 -2.00 3.51
C THR A 297 -17.80 -3.36 2.79
N ASN A 298 -17.60 -4.45 3.51
CA ASN A 298 -17.87 -5.79 2.96
C ASN A 298 -19.36 -6.20 3.06
N GLY A 299 -20.25 -5.31 3.49
CA GLY A 299 -21.69 -5.55 3.67
C GLY A 299 -22.04 -6.22 5.01
N SER A 300 -21.10 -6.21 5.97
CA SER A 300 -21.27 -6.80 7.30
C SER A 300 -20.52 -5.97 8.34
N THR A 301 -20.66 -4.65 8.29
CA THR A 301 -20.02 -3.72 9.23
C THR A 301 -20.29 -4.13 10.68
N SER A 302 -19.26 -4.10 11.52
CA SER A 302 -19.39 -4.31 12.95
C SER A 302 -19.05 -3.04 13.73
N LEU A 303 -20.00 -2.57 14.52
CA LEU A 303 -19.89 -1.40 15.37
C LEU A 303 -20.17 -1.77 16.82
N SER A 304 -19.20 -1.53 17.71
CA SER A 304 -19.36 -1.73 19.14
C SER A 304 -19.27 -0.40 19.86
N LEU A 305 -20.30 -0.04 20.63
CA LEU A 305 -20.34 1.18 21.42
C LEU A 305 -19.92 0.90 22.86
N THR A 306 -19.36 1.92 23.52
CA THR A 306 -18.88 1.82 24.90
C THR A 306 -19.83 2.45 25.92
N GLY A 307 -20.71 3.34 25.48
CA GLY A 307 -21.68 4.02 26.33
C GLY A 307 -22.92 3.18 26.61
N SER A 308 -23.52 3.38 27.77
CA SER A 308 -24.75 2.69 28.16
C SER A 308 -25.98 3.06 27.31
N SER A 309 -25.91 4.16 26.56
CA SER A 309 -27.02 4.63 25.72
C SER A 309 -27.15 3.87 24.38
N ASN A 310 -26.12 3.18 23.94
CA ASN A 310 -26.06 2.47 22.65
C ASN A 310 -26.53 3.35 21.46
N THR A 311 -26.13 4.61 21.47
CA THR A 311 -26.58 5.59 20.48
C THR A 311 -25.41 6.20 19.73
N VAL A 312 -25.59 6.36 18.41
CA VAL A 312 -24.64 6.97 17.50
C VAL A 312 -25.10 8.38 17.17
N SER A 313 -24.24 9.36 17.40
CA SER A 313 -24.52 10.76 17.08
C SER A 313 -24.36 11.04 15.59
N GLU A 314 -23.28 10.54 14.98
CA GLU A 314 -23.02 10.68 13.55
C GLU A 314 -22.03 9.62 13.02
N VAL A 315 -22.13 9.34 11.73
CA VAL A 315 -21.12 8.66 10.91
C VAL A 315 -20.37 9.72 10.13
N ILE A 316 -19.04 9.67 10.15
CA ILE A 316 -18.16 10.69 9.61
C ILE A 316 -17.29 10.07 8.54
N LEU A 317 -17.31 10.61 7.32
CA LEU A 317 -16.34 10.36 6.28
C LEU A 317 -15.45 11.60 6.13
N SER A 318 -14.13 11.40 6.05
CA SER A 318 -13.19 12.49 5.82
C SER A 318 -12.12 12.07 4.81
N TYR A 319 -11.62 13.00 4.02
CA TYR A 319 -10.60 12.74 3.00
C TYR A 319 -9.89 14.01 2.56
N ASP A 320 -8.69 13.85 2.02
CA ASP A 320 -7.97 14.93 1.34
C ASP A 320 -8.57 15.13 -0.06
N PRO A 321 -9.21 16.30 -0.35
CA PRO A 321 -9.82 16.55 -1.63
C PRO A 321 -8.83 16.55 -2.80
N THR A 322 -7.54 16.71 -2.57
CA THR A 322 -6.52 16.64 -3.62
C THR A 322 -6.31 15.23 -4.16
N THR A 323 -6.80 14.21 -3.46
CA THR A 323 -6.78 12.80 -3.91
C THR A 323 -7.95 12.48 -4.84
N ILE A 324 -8.98 13.34 -4.93
CA ILE A 324 -10.15 13.16 -5.78
C ILE A 324 -9.85 13.72 -7.18
N LEU A 325 -9.26 12.91 -8.02
CA LEU A 325 -8.67 13.34 -9.29
C LEU A 325 -9.67 13.45 -10.45
N ASN A 326 -10.81 12.77 -10.36
CA ASN A 326 -11.83 12.78 -11.40
C ASN A 326 -12.98 13.78 -11.13
N GLY A 327 -12.81 14.67 -10.16
CA GLY A 327 -13.72 15.78 -9.90
C GLY A 327 -15.15 15.31 -9.62
N SER A 328 -16.12 15.83 -10.39
CA SER A 328 -17.55 15.52 -10.21
C SER A 328 -17.95 14.11 -10.63
N PHE A 329 -17.05 13.33 -11.21
CA PHE A 329 -17.30 11.92 -11.56
C PHE A 329 -17.10 10.97 -10.36
N GLU A 330 -16.51 11.44 -9.26
CA GLU A 330 -16.33 10.66 -8.03
C GLU A 330 -17.40 11.03 -6.99
N ASN A 331 -18.14 10.02 -6.53
CA ASN A 331 -19.30 10.20 -5.68
C ASN A 331 -19.39 9.13 -4.59
N ILE A 332 -20.04 9.48 -3.47
CA ILE A 332 -20.60 8.54 -2.51
C ILE A 332 -22.12 8.62 -2.58
N PHE A 333 -22.82 7.48 -2.58
CA PHE A 333 -24.28 7.46 -2.55
C PHE A 333 -24.81 6.27 -1.73
N PRO A 334 -26.00 6.43 -1.10
CA PRO A 334 -26.65 5.35 -0.35
C PRO A 334 -27.42 4.43 -1.31
N ASN A 335 -26.94 3.21 -1.52
CA ASN A 335 -27.63 2.20 -2.30
C ASN A 335 -28.92 1.76 -1.57
N GLY A 336 -30.04 1.74 -2.28
CA GLY A 336 -31.34 1.43 -1.69
C GLY A 336 -32.06 2.65 -1.06
N SER A 337 -31.53 3.86 -1.20
CA SER A 337 -32.30 5.07 -0.90
C SER A 337 -33.47 5.25 -1.88
N SER A 338 -34.43 6.08 -1.51
CA SER A 338 -35.61 6.36 -2.34
C SER A 338 -35.26 7.01 -3.68
N ASN A 339 -34.15 7.70 -3.78
CA ASN A 339 -33.64 8.32 -5.00
C ASN A 339 -32.10 8.35 -5.06
N PRO A 340 -31.42 7.21 -5.32
CA PRO A 340 -29.96 7.11 -5.25
C PRO A 340 -29.21 8.11 -6.15
N ALA A 341 -29.80 8.50 -7.26
CA ALA A 341 -29.17 9.45 -8.19
C ALA A 341 -29.17 10.88 -7.62
N ALA A 342 -30.29 11.32 -6.99
CA ALA A 342 -30.39 12.62 -6.36
C ALA A 342 -29.67 12.68 -5.00
N ASP A 343 -29.59 11.54 -4.31
CA ASP A 343 -28.92 11.39 -3.02
C ASP A 343 -27.39 11.23 -3.14
N SER A 344 -26.88 11.27 -4.36
CA SER A 344 -25.44 11.16 -4.64
C SER A 344 -24.67 12.40 -4.19
N ILE A 345 -23.58 12.18 -3.48
CA ILE A 345 -22.70 13.21 -2.91
C ILE A 345 -21.42 13.25 -3.71
N LYS A 346 -21.21 14.33 -4.48
CA LYS A 346 -19.95 14.56 -5.21
C LYS A 346 -18.82 14.81 -4.22
N LEU A 347 -17.67 14.17 -4.43
CA LEU A 347 -16.53 14.26 -3.52
C LEU A 347 -15.67 15.52 -3.73
N ASN A 348 -15.83 16.21 -4.85
CA ASN A 348 -15.08 17.44 -5.17
C ASN A 348 -15.75 18.73 -4.66
N PHE A 349 -16.62 18.67 -3.64
CA PHE A 349 -17.25 19.87 -3.11
C PHE A 349 -16.23 20.81 -2.43
N THR A 350 -16.43 22.10 -2.57
CA THR A 350 -15.58 23.17 -2.01
C THR A 350 -16.34 24.06 -1.02
N THR A 351 -17.63 23.84 -0.85
CA THR A 351 -18.50 24.64 0.04
C THR A 351 -19.32 23.73 0.93
N SER A 352 -19.60 24.22 2.14
CA SER A 352 -20.48 23.54 3.09
C SER A 352 -21.92 23.54 2.59
N SER A 353 -22.62 22.43 2.83
CA SER A 353 -24.03 22.29 2.47
C SER A 353 -24.68 21.17 3.28
N THR A 354 -26.03 21.18 3.31
CA THR A 354 -26.82 20.16 3.99
C THR A 354 -27.88 19.62 3.06
N SER A 355 -28.13 18.33 3.08
CA SER A 355 -29.21 17.64 2.37
C SER A 355 -29.74 16.48 3.21
N THR A 356 -30.83 15.86 2.76
CA THR A 356 -31.42 14.70 3.42
C THR A 356 -31.69 13.59 2.40
N PHE A 357 -31.67 12.35 2.85
CA PHE A 357 -32.15 11.19 2.08
C PHE A 357 -32.87 10.21 3.00
N THR A 358 -33.65 9.32 2.42
CA THR A 358 -34.35 8.26 3.16
C THR A 358 -33.80 6.89 2.74
N LEU A 359 -33.40 6.09 3.71
CA LEU A 359 -32.92 4.73 3.54
C LEU A 359 -33.69 3.81 4.49
N ASN A 360 -34.36 2.80 3.95
CA ASN A 360 -35.18 1.85 4.70
C ASN A 360 -36.15 2.52 5.72
N GLY A 361 -36.79 3.62 5.29
CA GLY A 361 -37.73 4.40 6.11
C GLY A 361 -37.09 5.31 7.17
N VAL A 362 -35.74 5.35 7.25
CA VAL A 362 -35.00 6.24 8.15
C VAL A 362 -34.52 7.47 7.37
N VAL A 363 -34.84 8.67 7.87
CA VAL A 363 -34.37 9.93 7.28
C VAL A 363 -32.99 10.27 7.87
N PHE A 364 -32.01 10.39 7.01
CA PHE A 364 -30.65 10.83 7.34
C PHE A 364 -30.43 12.26 6.86
N THR A 365 -29.69 13.02 7.65
CA THR A 365 -29.18 14.35 7.29
C THR A 365 -27.71 14.20 6.90
N VAL A 366 -27.35 14.72 5.73
CA VAL A 366 -25.98 14.79 5.24
C VAL A 366 -25.49 16.22 5.37
N SER A 367 -24.44 16.41 6.14
CA SER A 367 -23.74 17.69 6.27
C SER A 367 -22.35 17.59 5.65
N ARG A 368 -22.06 18.49 4.72
CA ARG A 368 -20.75 18.61 4.05
C ARG A 368 -20.03 19.84 4.58
N ALA A 369 -18.76 19.68 4.92
CA ALA A 369 -17.93 20.76 5.41
C ALA A 369 -16.49 20.63 4.88
N VAL A 370 -15.86 21.77 4.61
CA VAL A 370 -14.43 21.86 4.32
C VAL A 370 -13.76 22.47 5.54
N ILE A 371 -12.94 21.71 6.22
CA ILE A 371 -12.25 22.12 7.44
C ILE A 371 -10.76 21.96 7.22
N THR A 372 -10.03 23.08 7.19
CA THR A 372 -8.57 23.11 7.08
C THR A 372 -7.97 22.19 6.00
N GLY A 373 -8.57 22.21 4.78
CA GLY A 373 -8.11 21.42 3.65
C GLY A 373 -8.58 19.97 3.61
N THR A 374 -9.38 19.54 4.58
CA THR A 374 -10.00 18.20 4.61
C THR A 374 -11.49 18.33 4.35
N ASN A 375 -12.02 17.49 3.47
CA ASN A 375 -13.45 17.39 3.23
C ASN A 375 -14.09 16.40 4.21
N TYR A 376 -15.20 16.80 4.81
CA TYR A 376 -16.00 16.01 5.73
C TYR A 376 -17.40 15.81 5.18
N ILE A 377 -17.88 14.58 5.23
CA ILE A 377 -19.29 14.20 5.00
C ILE A 377 -19.76 13.57 6.29
N ARG A 378 -20.76 14.18 6.93
CA ARG A 378 -21.31 13.69 8.19
C ARG A 378 -22.75 13.27 7.99
N PHE A 379 -23.07 12.08 8.40
CA PHE A 379 -24.41 11.53 8.37
C PHE A 379 -24.95 11.51 9.80
N SER A 380 -26.05 12.17 10.02
CA SER A 380 -26.77 12.15 11.29
C SER A 380 -28.25 11.85 11.04
N ARG A 381 -28.97 11.58 12.09
CA ARG A 381 -30.40 11.44 12.02
C ARG A 381 -31.07 12.77 12.41
N ASN A 382 -32.03 13.23 11.61
CA ASN A 382 -32.67 14.54 11.80
C ASN A 382 -33.28 14.68 13.20
N GLY A 383 -32.67 15.52 14.06
CA GLY A 383 -33.14 15.85 15.40
C GLY A 383 -33.05 14.71 16.45
N THR A 384 -32.46 13.55 16.10
CA THR A 384 -32.32 12.40 17.02
C THR A 384 -30.98 11.70 16.80
N VAL A 385 -30.66 10.74 17.68
CA VAL A 385 -29.52 9.87 17.52
C VAL A 385 -29.85 8.60 16.72
N MET A 386 -28.88 7.96 16.11
CA MET A 386 -29.02 6.66 15.47
C MET A 386 -28.86 5.53 16.50
N THR A 387 -29.47 4.39 16.25
CA THR A 387 -29.06 3.13 16.89
C THR A 387 -27.83 2.56 16.19
N THR A 388 -27.12 1.64 16.84
CA THR A 388 -25.99 0.90 16.24
C THR A 388 -26.40 0.27 14.91
N ALA A 389 -27.51 -0.45 14.87
CA ALA A 389 -28.03 -1.09 13.66
C ALA A 389 -28.35 -0.11 12.52
N GLN A 390 -28.77 1.12 12.84
CA GLN A 390 -29.00 2.16 11.82
C GLN A 390 -27.69 2.70 11.26
N ALA A 391 -26.66 2.82 12.07
CA ALA A 391 -25.34 3.25 11.62
C ALA A 391 -24.66 2.17 10.75
N GLU A 392 -24.75 0.90 11.14
CA GLU A 392 -24.27 -0.24 10.36
C GLU A 392 -25.00 -0.36 9.03
N MET A 393 -26.33 -0.30 9.03
CA MET A 393 -27.17 -0.28 7.83
C MET A 393 -26.78 0.86 6.88
N LEU A 394 -26.53 2.05 7.41
CA LEU A 394 -26.08 3.20 6.61
C LEU A 394 -24.71 2.90 5.97
N LEU A 395 -23.75 2.45 6.76
CA LEU A 395 -22.38 2.14 6.28
C LEU A 395 -22.39 1.06 5.19
N ASP A 396 -23.16 -0.01 5.40
CA ASP A 396 -23.27 -1.10 4.43
C ASP A 396 -24.01 -0.70 3.14
N ALA A 397 -24.85 0.35 3.21
CA ALA A 397 -25.52 0.90 2.04
C ALA A 397 -24.66 1.91 1.27
N LEU A 398 -23.63 2.49 1.87
CA LEU A 398 -22.79 3.48 1.18
C LEU A 398 -21.93 2.86 0.11
N MET A 399 -22.00 3.45 -1.09
CA MET A 399 -21.26 3.04 -2.27
C MET A 399 -20.39 4.19 -2.76
N TYR A 400 -19.17 3.87 -3.15
CA TYR A 400 -18.32 4.78 -3.92
C TYR A 400 -18.52 4.51 -5.42
N ALA A 401 -18.59 5.55 -6.22
CA ALA A 401 -18.60 5.47 -7.67
C ALA A 401 -17.60 6.44 -8.28
N ASN A 402 -16.91 5.97 -9.31
CA ASN A 402 -16.12 6.80 -10.23
C ASN A 402 -16.61 6.51 -11.65
N THR A 403 -17.23 7.51 -12.29
CA THR A 403 -17.82 7.39 -13.62
C THR A 403 -16.98 8.02 -14.71
N ALA A 404 -15.77 8.46 -14.42
CA ALA A 404 -14.84 8.98 -15.42
C ALA A 404 -14.43 7.88 -16.41
N THR A 405 -14.21 8.25 -17.67
CA THR A 405 -13.83 7.33 -18.74
C THR A 405 -12.70 7.95 -19.58
N PRO A 406 -11.44 7.49 -19.44
CA PRO A 406 -10.93 6.59 -18.41
C PRO A 406 -10.84 7.26 -17.02
N PRO A 407 -10.92 6.51 -15.92
CA PRO A 407 -10.65 7.05 -14.60
C PRO A 407 -9.15 7.29 -14.42
N SER A 408 -8.80 8.31 -13.66
CA SER A 408 -7.41 8.57 -13.28
C SER A 408 -6.90 7.44 -12.38
N LEU A 409 -5.81 6.81 -12.78
CA LEU A 409 -5.15 5.78 -12.00
C LEU A 409 -4.51 6.41 -10.77
N SER A 410 -5.03 6.13 -9.60
CA SER A 410 -4.52 6.66 -8.34
C SER A 410 -5.09 5.93 -7.14
N TYR A 411 -4.41 6.11 -6.04
CA TYR A 411 -4.84 5.75 -4.70
C TYR A 411 -5.78 6.83 -4.17
N ARG A 412 -6.92 6.40 -3.60
CA ARG A 412 -7.82 7.25 -2.82
C ARG A 412 -8.05 6.59 -1.48
N GLU A 413 -8.15 7.39 -0.46
CA GLU A 413 -8.44 6.93 0.88
C GLU A 413 -9.50 7.83 1.52
N LEU A 414 -10.59 7.21 1.95
CA LEU A 414 -11.64 7.84 2.74
C LEU A 414 -11.55 7.28 4.14
N PHE A 415 -11.33 8.13 5.11
CA PHE A 415 -11.36 7.79 6.54
C PHE A 415 -12.78 7.80 7.05
N ILE A 416 -13.13 6.78 7.80
CA ILE A 416 -14.48 6.58 8.33
C ILE A 416 -14.37 6.45 9.84
N ALA A 417 -15.21 7.22 10.55
CA ALA A 417 -15.36 7.13 11.99
C ALA A 417 -16.84 7.20 12.37
N VAL A 418 -17.17 6.64 13.51
CA VAL A 418 -18.50 6.75 14.14
C VAL A 418 -18.34 7.47 15.45
N ARG A 419 -19.16 8.50 15.69
CA ARG A 419 -19.18 9.24 16.93
C ARG A 419 -20.32 8.78 17.83
N GLU A 420 -19.98 8.35 19.02
CA GLU A 420 -20.96 8.02 20.06
C GLU A 420 -21.47 9.30 20.73
N THR A 421 -20.74 9.87 21.65
CA THR A 421 -21.09 11.15 22.31
C THR A 421 -19.91 12.12 22.21
N SER A 422 -18.89 11.90 23.03
CA SER A 422 -17.68 12.72 23.08
C SER A 422 -16.52 12.10 22.33
N PHE A 423 -16.57 10.81 22.04
CA PHE A 423 -15.51 10.06 21.39
C PHE A 423 -15.94 9.54 20.03
N THR A 424 -14.99 9.48 19.11
CA THR A 424 -15.11 8.77 17.85
C THR A 424 -14.46 7.40 17.95
N THR A 425 -14.84 6.48 17.07
CA THR A 425 -14.03 5.27 16.81
C THR A 425 -12.63 5.66 16.36
N PRO A 426 -11.63 4.76 16.48
CA PRO A 426 -10.45 4.83 15.64
C PRO A 426 -10.84 4.97 14.17
N LEU A 427 -9.95 5.56 13.36
CA LEU A 427 -10.21 5.76 11.95
C LEU A 427 -10.10 4.42 11.22
N ALA A 428 -11.18 3.97 10.61
CA ALA A 428 -11.15 2.92 9.60
C ALA A 428 -11.00 3.57 8.22
N SER A 429 -10.32 2.91 7.29
CA SER A 429 -10.12 3.43 5.94
C SER A 429 -10.89 2.63 4.90
N PHE A 430 -11.54 3.31 3.97
CA PHE A 430 -11.91 2.74 2.68
C PHE A 430 -10.87 3.15 1.65
N ILE A 431 -10.10 2.16 1.21
CA ILE A 431 -8.99 2.35 0.28
C ILE A 431 -9.42 1.93 -1.12
N ILE A 432 -9.28 2.85 -2.07
CA ILE A 432 -9.59 2.60 -3.47
C ILE A 432 -8.29 2.63 -4.26
N ASN A 433 -7.90 1.49 -4.81
CA ASN A 433 -6.81 1.37 -5.76
C ASN A 433 -7.39 1.31 -7.16
N GLU A 434 -7.42 2.42 -7.86
CA GLU A 434 -7.74 2.44 -9.29
C GLU A 434 -6.53 1.90 -10.07
N ILE A 435 -6.47 0.58 -10.17
CA ILE A 435 -5.44 -0.11 -10.94
C ILE A 435 -6.10 -0.64 -12.20
N CYS A 436 -5.99 0.07 -13.30
CA CYS A 436 -6.39 -0.46 -14.58
C CYS A 436 -5.39 -1.51 -15.05
N ILE A 437 -5.65 -2.76 -14.68
CA ILE A 437 -5.07 -3.91 -15.34
C ILE A 437 -5.99 -4.23 -16.53
N LEU A 438 -6.07 -3.35 -17.52
CA LEU A 438 -6.63 -3.75 -18.81
C LEU A 438 -5.74 -4.89 -19.32
N PRO A 439 -6.32 -6.03 -19.76
CA PRO A 439 -5.52 -7.04 -20.42
C PRO A 439 -4.82 -6.38 -21.60
N MET A 440 -3.50 -6.58 -21.72
CA MET A 440 -2.78 -6.10 -22.89
C MET A 440 -3.33 -6.79 -24.11
N GLU A 441 -3.68 -6.02 -25.12
CA GLU A 441 -4.30 -6.56 -26.32
C GLU A 441 -3.22 -6.90 -27.36
N TRP A 442 -3.10 -8.18 -27.68
CA TRP A 442 -2.26 -8.65 -28.76
C TRP A 442 -2.91 -8.29 -30.09
N ILE A 443 -2.37 -7.30 -30.81
CA ILE A 443 -2.89 -6.89 -32.12
C ILE A 443 -2.44 -7.88 -33.19
N ASP A 444 -1.15 -8.25 -33.17
CA ASP A 444 -0.58 -9.18 -34.16
C ASP A 444 0.63 -9.93 -33.57
N PHE A 445 0.80 -11.15 -34.02
CA PHE A 445 2.01 -11.94 -33.76
C PHE A 445 2.34 -12.75 -35.00
N GLN A 446 3.49 -12.48 -35.58
CA GLN A 446 3.99 -13.11 -36.81
C GLN A 446 5.34 -13.77 -36.56
N VAL A 447 5.53 -14.91 -37.21
CA VAL A 447 6.80 -15.62 -37.25
C VAL A 447 7.18 -15.82 -38.70
N LYS A 448 8.34 -15.29 -39.11
CA LYS A 448 8.86 -15.39 -40.47
C LYS A 448 10.17 -16.17 -40.44
N SER A 449 10.34 -17.13 -41.33
CA SER A 449 11.63 -17.80 -41.56
C SER A 449 12.31 -17.17 -42.76
N THR A 450 13.61 -16.95 -42.67
CA THR A 450 14.41 -16.54 -43.83
C THR A 450 14.84 -17.77 -44.62
N ALA A 451 14.61 -17.77 -45.91
CA ALA A 451 14.80 -18.94 -46.80
C ALA A 451 16.29 -19.40 -46.85
N THR A 452 17.23 -18.53 -46.51
CA THR A 452 18.67 -18.80 -46.70
C THR A 452 19.43 -19.20 -45.43
N SER A 453 18.87 -19.00 -44.22
CA SER A 453 19.65 -19.18 -42.99
C SER A 453 18.98 -19.99 -41.88
N ASN A 454 17.79 -20.55 -42.10
CA ASN A 454 16.97 -21.18 -41.04
C ASN A 454 16.82 -20.29 -39.77
N GLN A 455 17.08 -19.01 -39.90
CA GLN A 455 16.80 -18.04 -38.87
C GLN A 455 15.32 -17.71 -38.85
N VAL A 456 14.79 -17.50 -37.68
CA VAL A 456 13.39 -17.15 -37.47
C VAL A 456 13.32 -15.78 -36.84
N GLN A 457 12.54 -14.91 -37.44
CA GLN A 457 12.21 -13.60 -36.88
C GLN A 457 10.77 -13.62 -36.36
N LEU A 458 10.62 -13.24 -35.11
CA LEU A 458 9.34 -13.02 -34.48
C LEU A 458 9.08 -11.53 -34.45
N ASN A 459 7.88 -11.12 -34.86
CA ASN A 459 7.42 -9.75 -34.74
C ASN A 459 6.07 -9.75 -34.06
N TRP A 460 5.86 -8.84 -33.13
CA TRP A 460 4.56 -8.67 -32.49
C TRP A 460 4.22 -7.23 -32.30
N LYS A 461 2.91 -6.97 -32.32
CA LYS A 461 2.31 -5.68 -32.07
C LYS A 461 1.30 -5.83 -30.95
N ILE A 462 1.36 -4.94 -29.97
CA ILE A 462 0.54 -5.00 -28.76
C ILE A 462 0.13 -3.60 -28.35
N VAL A 463 -1.04 -3.45 -27.72
CA VAL A 463 -1.40 -2.22 -27.02
C VAL A 463 -0.83 -2.29 -25.61
N GLU A 464 0.11 -1.42 -25.31
CA GLU A 464 0.66 -1.26 -23.97
C GLU A 464 -0.12 -0.18 -23.23
N ASN A 465 -0.63 -0.53 -22.08
CA ASN A 465 -1.41 0.35 -21.21
C ASN A 465 -0.80 0.47 -19.80
N ARG A 466 0.36 -0.15 -19.57
CA ARG A 466 1.10 -0.12 -18.31
C ARG A 466 2.54 -0.59 -18.47
N VAL A 467 3.38 -0.24 -17.50
CA VAL A 467 4.75 -0.77 -17.40
C VAL A 467 4.71 -2.24 -17.01
N HIS A 468 5.47 -3.07 -17.71
CA HIS A 468 5.64 -4.51 -17.47
C HIS A 468 7.14 -4.88 -17.52
N LYS A 469 7.49 -6.09 -17.08
CA LYS A 469 8.90 -6.54 -17.10
C LYS A 469 9.43 -6.64 -18.52
N GLY A 470 8.67 -7.27 -19.42
CA GLY A 470 9.06 -7.52 -20.80
C GLY A 470 8.49 -8.83 -21.33
N TYR A 471 9.13 -9.35 -22.38
CA TYR A 471 8.65 -10.46 -23.18
C TYR A 471 9.66 -11.59 -23.21
N PHE A 472 9.29 -12.78 -22.73
CA PHE A 472 10.03 -14.01 -22.96
C PHE A 472 9.57 -14.65 -24.26
N ILE A 473 10.51 -15.03 -25.08
CA ILE A 473 10.27 -15.76 -26.32
C ILE A 473 10.38 -17.24 -26.01
N GLU A 474 9.29 -17.98 -26.24
CA GLU A 474 9.25 -19.39 -25.95
C GLU A 474 9.05 -20.22 -27.24
N TYR A 475 9.68 -21.39 -27.30
CA TYR A 475 9.53 -22.35 -28.38
C TYR A 475 9.18 -23.74 -27.86
N SER A 476 8.56 -24.53 -28.74
CA SER A 476 8.20 -25.92 -28.45
C SER A 476 8.27 -26.77 -29.72
N TYR A 477 8.65 -28.04 -29.61
CA TYR A 477 8.57 -29.01 -30.70
C TYR A 477 7.27 -29.81 -30.70
N ASN A 478 6.52 -29.84 -29.62
CA ASN A 478 5.29 -30.60 -29.46
C ASN A 478 4.05 -29.74 -29.15
N GLY A 479 4.22 -28.44 -28.97
CA GLY A 479 3.15 -27.48 -28.60
C GLY A 479 2.73 -27.53 -27.13
N ASN A 480 3.27 -28.44 -26.33
CA ASN A 480 2.89 -28.64 -24.92
C ASN A 480 4.00 -28.26 -23.95
N THR A 481 5.24 -28.61 -24.25
CA THR A 481 6.41 -28.33 -23.43
C THR A 481 7.16 -27.16 -24.02
N TRP A 482 7.25 -26.07 -23.27
CA TRP A 482 7.84 -24.80 -23.70
C TRP A 482 9.22 -24.58 -23.08
N LYS A 483 10.11 -23.98 -23.84
CA LYS A 483 11.47 -23.60 -23.42
C LYS A 483 11.70 -22.14 -23.75
N ASP A 484 12.35 -21.43 -22.85
CA ASP A 484 12.76 -20.04 -23.07
C ASP A 484 13.85 -19.98 -24.15
N LEU A 485 13.70 -19.04 -25.06
CA LEU A 485 14.63 -18.78 -26.15
C LEU A 485 15.38 -17.48 -25.98
N GLY A 486 14.72 -16.45 -25.45
CA GLY A 486 15.27 -15.14 -25.24
C GLY A 486 14.30 -14.20 -24.55
N TYR A 487 14.75 -12.98 -24.33
CA TYR A 487 14.02 -11.95 -23.63
C TYR A 487 14.13 -10.62 -24.37
N VAL A 488 13.04 -9.86 -24.42
CA VAL A 488 12.96 -8.51 -24.96
C VAL A 488 12.38 -7.61 -23.87
N THR A 489 13.13 -6.57 -23.50
CA THR A 489 12.67 -5.60 -22.51
C THR A 489 11.50 -4.79 -23.05
N GLY A 490 10.48 -4.53 -22.23
CA GLY A 490 9.43 -3.59 -22.56
C GLY A 490 9.99 -2.17 -22.75
N ASN A 491 9.37 -1.38 -23.62
CA ASN A 491 9.83 -0.02 -23.91
C ASN A 491 9.45 1.02 -22.83
N GLY A 492 8.78 0.57 -21.75
CA GLY A 492 8.35 1.43 -20.64
C GLY A 492 7.17 2.35 -20.96
N ARG A 493 6.52 2.19 -22.11
CA ARG A 493 5.30 2.96 -22.44
C ARG A 493 4.14 2.51 -21.58
N THR A 494 3.23 3.43 -21.34
CA THR A 494 2.01 3.21 -20.56
C THR A 494 0.75 3.45 -21.38
N ASP A 495 0.93 3.84 -22.65
CA ASP A 495 -0.16 4.20 -23.56
C ASP A 495 0.19 3.88 -25.02
N GLY A 496 -0.74 3.23 -25.70
CA GLY A 496 -0.71 3.06 -27.15
C GLY A 496 -0.04 1.79 -27.67
N GLU A 497 0.10 1.75 -29.01
CA GLU A 497 0.63 0.62 -29.73
C GLU A 497 2.17 0.56 -29.69
N ALA A 498 2.68 -0.63 -29.43
CA ALA A 498 4.12 -0.91 -29.45
C ALA A 498 4.43 -2.07 -30.38
N ASN A 499 5.54 -1.95 -31.09
CA ASN A 499 6.04 -2.98 -32.01
C ASN A 499 7.36 -3.52 -31.46
N TYR A 500 7.48 -4.84 -31.49
CA TYR A 500 8.66 -5.56 -31.04
C TYR A 500 9.10 -6.58 -32.06
N SER A 501 10.37 -6.89 -32.04
CA SER A 501 10.95 -7.95 -32.85
C SER A 501 12.02 -8.72 -32.10
N TYR A 502 12.14 -9.98 -32.42
CA TYR A 502 13.22 -10.85 -31.92
C TYR A 502 13.72 -11.74 -33.05
N THR A 503 15.03 -11.67 -33.31
CA THR A 503 15.68 -12.52 -34.33
C THR A 503 16.55 -13.53 -33.63
N MET A 504 16.39 -14.79 -34.01
CA MET A 504 17.10 -15.90 -33.39
C MET A 504 18.45 -16.15 -34.03
N GLY A 505 19.47 -16.33 -33.18
CA GLY A 505 20.77 -16.83 -33.59
C GLY A 505 20.90 -18.36 -33.63
N LYS A 506 19.81 -19.13 -33.32
CA LYS A 506 19.82 -20.61 -33.33
C LYS A 506 19.16 -21.16 -34.58
N VAL A 507 19.76 -22.22 -35.14
CA VAL A 507 19.19 -22.96 -36.25
C VAL A 507 18.20 -24.00 -35.73
N PHE A 508 16.94 -23.90 -36.15
CA PHE A 508 15.88 -24.87 -35.87
C PHE A 508 15.61 -25.73 -37.12
N SER A 509 15.16 -26.96 -36.90
CA SER A 509 14.75 -27.85 -37.98
C SER A 509 13.44 -28.57 -37.64
N GLY A 510 12.66 -28.87 -38.64
CA GLY A 510 11.36 -29.54 -38.50
C GLY A 510 10.23 -28.58 -38.11
N THR A 511 9.21 -29.10 -37.46
CA THR A 511 8.07 -28.32 -36.99
C THR A 511 8.37 -27.74 -35.63
N VAL A 512 8.31 -26.42 -35.53
CA VAL A 512 8.53 -25.70 -34.30
C VAL A 512 7.35 -24.75 -34.03
N PHE A 513 6.93 -24.69 -32.79
CA PHE A 513 5.91 -23.78 -32.29
C PHE A 513 6.56 -22.65 -31.55
N PHE A 514 6.06 -21.45 -31.71
CA PHE A 514 6.53 -20.23 -31.03
C PHE A 514 5.36 -19.51 -30.38
N ARG A 515 5.62 -18.93 -29.22
CA ARG A 515 4.77 -17.95 -28.56
C ARG A 515 5.62 -16.92 -27.84
N VAL A 516 5.01 -15.79 -27.53
CA VAL A 516 5.59 -14.75 -26.71
C VAL A 516 4.84 -14.72 -25.38
N LYS A 517 5.58 -14.75 -24.28
CA LYS A 517 5.10 -14.65 -22.90
C LYS A 517 5.45 -13.28 -22.37
N GLN A 518 4.45 -12.41 -22.25
CA GLN A 518 4.60 -11.13 -21.57
C GLN A 518 4.54 -11.36 -20.06
N VAL A 519 5.44 -10.75 -19.30
CA VAL A 519 5.52 -10.87 -17.85
C VAL A 519 5.30 -9.52 -17.19
N GLU A 520 4.31 -9.47 -16.31
CA GLU A 520 3.97 -8.31 -15.50
C GLU A 520 4.97 -8.08 -14.36
N LEU A 521 4.94 -6.89 -13.76
CA LEU A 521 5.78 -6.57 -12.60
C LEU A 521 5.48 -7.48 -11.39
N ASN A 522 4.22 -7.90 -11.23
CA ASN A 522 3.78 -8.80 -10.17
C ASN A 522 4.08 -10.29 -10.46
N GLY A 523 4.68 -10.59 -11.63
CA GLY A 523 5.02 -11.96 -12.05
C GLY A 523 3.91 -12.71 -12.77
N SER A 524 2.70 -12.17 -12.90
CA SER A 524 1.67 -12.76 -13.76
C SER A 524 2.08 -12.70 -15.23
N ALA A 525 1.55 -13.61 -16.06
CA ALA A 525 1.95 -13.71 -17.46
C ALA A 525 0.75 -13.82 -18.39
N ASN A 526 0.87 -13.14 -19.55
CA ASN A 526 -0.03 -13.25 -20.68
C ASN A 526 0.72 -13.83 -21.89
N TYR A 527 0.01 -14.54 -22.75
CA TYR A 527 0.61 -15.22 -23.90
C TYR A 527 0.00 -14.75 -25.22
N SER A 528 0.86 -14.65 -26.24
CA SER A 528 0.41 -14.50 -27.62
C SER A 528 -0.29 -15.78 -28.11
N THR A 529 -0.91 -15.71 -29.28
CA THR A 529 -1.29 -16.90 -30.06
C THR A 529 -0.05 -17.75 -30.34
N VAL A 530 -0.24 -19.07 -30.47
CA VAL A 530 0.83 -19.98 -30.87
C VAL A 530 0.97 -19.99 -32.38
N LYS A 531 2.18 -19.78 -32.90
CA LYS A 531 2.49 -19.88 -34.34
C LYS A 531 3.31 -21.12 -34.62
N LYS A 532 2.87 -21.91 -35.57
CA LYS A 532 3.56 -23.11 -36.06
C LYS A 532 4.36 -22.76 -37.30
N VAL A 533 5.64 -23.10 -37.32
CA VAL A 533 6.53 -22.92 -38.47
C VAL A 533 7.19 -24.22 -38.83
N ASN A 534 7.19 -24.57 -40.10
CA ASN A 534 7.95 -25.70 -40.66
C ASN A 534 9.27 -25.15 -41.20
N LEU A 535 10.34 -25.49 -40.54
CA LEU A 535 11.69 -25.07 -40.91
C LEU A 535 12.35 -26.22 -41.68
N ASN A 536 12.78 -25.94 -42.88
CA ASN A 536 13.52 -26.93 -43.67
C ASN A 536 14.85 -27.21 -42.95
N SER A 537 15.11 -28.47 -42.65
CA SER A 537 16.41 -28.85 -42.18
C SER A 537 17.40 -28.68 -43.32
N SER A 538 18.29 -27.74 -43.24
CA SER A 538 19.45 -27.68 -44.16
C SER A 538 20.51 -28.73 -43.84
N ILE A 539 20.27 -29.57 -42.85
CA ILE A 539 21.14 -30.66 -42.41
C ILE A 539 20.40 -31.96 -42.58
N ASP A 540 20.50 -32.51 -43.76
CA ASP A 540 20.11 -33.92 -43.98
C ASP A 540 21.02 -34.81 -43.14
N LEU A 541 20.43 -35.72 -42.37
CA LEU A 541 21.18 -36.78 -41.73
C LEU A 541 21.79 -37.66 -42.81
N LYS A 542 23.05 -37.48 -43.14
CA LYS A 542 23.72 -38.24 -44.18
C LYS A 542 24.06 -39.64 -43.66
N ILE A 543 23.56 -40.65 -44.37
CA ILE A 543 23.79 -42.04 -44.10
C ILE A 543 24.49 -42.65 -45.32
N TRP A 544 25.61 -43.33 -45.12
CA TRP A 544 26.33 -44.02 -46.16
C TRP A 544 27.06 -45.27 -45.61
N PRO A 545 27.27 -46.28 -46.43
CA PRO A 545 26.72 -46.43 -47.75
C PRO A 545 25.19 -46.61 -47.72
N ASN A 546 24.50 -46.18 -48.77
CA ASN A 546 23.09 -46.42 -48.97
C ASN A 546 22.86 -46.73 -50.46
N PRO A 547 22.55 -47.98 -50.82
CA PRO A 547 22.24 -49.15 -49.98
C PRO A 547 23.39 -49.63 -49.10
N ALA A 548 23.04 -50.28 -47.98
CA ALA A 548 23.97 -50.79 -46.97
C ALA A 548 23.92 -52.33 -46.86
N THR A 549 25.06 -52.97 -46.69
CA THR A 549 25.17 -54.40 -46.40
C THR A 549 25.39 -54.68 -44.92
N ASP A 550 26.53 -54.30 -44.37
CA ASP A 550 26.94 -54.69 -43.03
C ASP A 550 26.93 -53.56 -42.02
N LEU A 551 27.18 -52.35 -42.48
CA LEU A 551 27.22 -51.16 -41.62
C LEU A 551 26.70 -49.91 -42.33
N ILE A 552 26.26 -48.98 -41.55
CA ILE A 552 25.99 -47.60 -41.97
C ILE A 552 26.87 -46.66 -41.17
N GLN A 553 27.22 -45.54 -41.76
CA GLN A 553 27.87 -44.41 -41.11
C GLN A 553 26.87 -43.26 -41.05
N ILE A 554 26.86 -42.60 -39.92
CA ILE A 554 26.01 -41.43 -39.67
C ILE A 554 26.88 -40.31 -39.18
N ASN A 555 26.86 -39.19 -39.87
CA ASN A 555 27.59 -38.00 -39.38
C ASN A 555 26.61 -37.11 -38.64
N THR A 556 26.83 -36.94 -37.35
CA THR A 556 26.04 -36.09 -36.45
C THR A 556 26.60 -34.66 -36.35
N GLY A 557 27.67 -34.34 -37.10
CA GLY A 557 28.37 -33.05 -36.98
C GLY A 557 28.96 -32.87 -35.57
N ASN A 558 28.66 -31.76 -34.93
CA ASN A 558 29.12 -31.49 -33.56
C ASN A 558 28.07 -31.88 -32.48
N LYS A 559 27.09 -32.75 -32.82
CA LYS A 559 25.96 -33.07 -31.93
C LYS A 559 26.08 -34.48 -31.37
N THR A 560 25.70 -34.62 -30.11
CA THR A 560 25.47 -35.90 -29.44
C THR A 560 23.96 -36.13 -29.30
N GLY A 561 23.54 -37.40 -29.32
CA GLY A 561 22.11 -37.69 -29.20
C GLY A 561 21.78 -39.14 -29.43
N LYS A 562 20.48 -39.48 -29.42
CA LYS A 562 19.96 -40.83 -29.60
C LYS A 562 19.53 -41.06 -31.03
N VAL A 563 20.05 -42.07 -31.67
CA VAL A 563 19.56 -42.57 -32.94
C VAL A 563 18.61 -43.74 -32.70
N SER A 564 17.54 -43.79 -33.45
CA SER A 564 16.62 -44.95 -33.54
C SER A 564 16.48 -45.36 -35.00
N ILE A 565 16.66 -46.66 -35.28
CA ILE A 565 16.43 -47.26 -36.58
C ILE A 565 15.07 -47.98 -36.54
N ILE A 566 14.20 -47.65 -37.45
CA ILE A 566 12.79 -48.05 -37.46
C ILE A 566 12.50 -48.75 -38.76
N ASP A 567 11.84 -49.89 -38.70
CA ASP A 567 11.40 -50.62 -39.88
C ASP A 567 10.16 -50.04 -40.54
N ALA A 568 9.70 -50.63 -41.66
CA ALA A 568 8.54 -50.16 -42.41
C ALA A 568 7.20 -50.30 -41.63
N SER A 569 7.17 -51.10 -40.54
CA SER A 569 5.99 -51.25 -39.68
C SER A 569 5.95 -50.20 -38.56
N GLY A 570 6.99 -49.40 -38.41
CA GLY A 570 7.13 -48.41 -37.33
C GLY A 570 7.78 -48.96 -36.07
N LYS A 571 8.27 -50.22 -36.08
CA LYS A 571 8.94 -50.83 -34.93
C LYS A 571 10.40 -50.35 -34.86
N ILE A 572 10.83 -49.94 -33.66
CA ILE A 572 12.26 -49.62 -33.41
C ILE A 572 13.07 -50.92 -33.36
N ILE A 573 14.01 -51.05 -34.29
CA ILE A 573 14.89 -52.18 -34.38
C ILE A 573 16.18 -51.97 -33.58
N LYS A 574 16.74 -50.76 -33.65
CA LYS A 574 17.94 -50.38 -32.86
C LYS A 574 17.77 -48.99 -32.29
N SER A 575 18.37 -48.79 -31.10
CA SER A 575 18.40 -47.48 -30.43
C SER A 575 19.75 -47.31 -29.75
N ILE A 576 20.54 -46.31 -30.15
CA ILE A 576 21.95 -46.16 -29.82
C ILE A 576 22.21 -44.67 -29.54
N MET A 577 23.02 -44.37 -28.50
CA MET A 577 23.58 -43.04 -28.28
C MET A 577 24.77 -42.80 -29.21
N LEU A 578 24.77 -41.70 -29.93
CA LEU A 578 25.82 -41.31 -30.86
C LEU A 578 26.62 -40.14 -30.28
N SER A 579 27.95 -40.20 -30.49
CA SER A 579 28.88 -39.12 -30.20
C SER A 579 28.89 -38.09 -31.34
N ALA A 580 29.49 -36.94 -31.10
CA ALA A 580 29.74 -35.96 -32.16
C ALA A 580 30.70 -36.56 -33.21
N GLY A 581 30.45 -36.27 -34.50
CA GLY A 581 31.22 -36.75 -35.61
C GLY A 581 30.61 -37.95 -36.34
N ILE A 582 31.46 -38.78 -36.96
CA ILE A 582 31.05 -39.93 -37.74
C ILE A 582 30.92 -41.17 -36.85
N ASN A 583 29.73 -41.72 -36.79
CA ASN A 583 29.39 -42.91 -36.03
C ASN A 583 29.12 -44.07 -36.96
N ARG A 584 29.67 -45.27 -36.62
CA ARG A 584 29.49 -46.53 -37.38
C ARG A 584 28.51 -47.43 -36.64
N ILE A 585 27.47 -47.87 -37.34
CA ILE A 585 26.41 -48.73 -36.79
C ILE A 585 26.36 -50.00 -37.62
N SER A 586 26.53 -51.16 -37.00
CA SER A 586 26.34 -52.45 -37.66
C SER A 586 24.86 -52.68 -37.92
N VAL A 587 24.53 -53.04 -39.13
CA VAL A 587 23.17 -53.43 -39.61
C VAL A 587 23.13 -54.87 -40.14
N ASN A 588 24.17 -55.66 -39.80
CA ASN A 588 24.37 -57.03 -40.28
C ASN A 588 23.25 -57.98 -39.83
N ASP A 589 22.72 -57.72 -38.64
CA ASP A 589 21.63 -58.46 -37.99
C ASP A 589 20.21 -58.01 -38.41
N MET A 590 20.13 -57.10 -39.38
CA MET A 590 18.87 -56.56 -39.84
C MET A 590 18.44 -57.22 -41.15
N ASN A 591 17.12 -57.45 -41.31
CA ASN A 591 16.56 -58.01 -42.53
C ASN A 591 16.70 -57.01 -43.69
N ARG A 592 16.71 -57.53 -44.93
CA ARG A 592 16.66 -56.71 -46.15
C ARG A 592 15.40 -55.88 -46.16
N GLY A 593 15.50 -54.59 -46.45
CA GLY A 593 14.34 -53.70 -46.50
C GLY A 593 14.68 -52.22 -46.32
N LEU A 594 13.66 -51.38 -46.41
CA LEU A 594 13.78 -49.94 -46.20
C LEU A 594 13.62 -49.60 -44.71
N TYR A 595 14.57 -48.87 -44.19
CA TYR A 595 14.58 -48.41 -42.78
C TYR A 595 14.60 -46.90 -42.70
N MET A 596 13.86 -46.39 -41.72
CA MET A 596 13.91 -44.97 -41.31
C MET A 596 14.88 -44.84 -40.13
N VAL A 597 15.72 -43.83 -40.18
CA VAL A 597 16.61 -43.47 -39.11
C VAL A 597 16.17 -42.11 -38.56
N THR A 598 15.93 -42.05 -37.28
CA THR A 598 15.68 -40.80 -36.56
C THR A 598 16.80 -40.51 -35.58
N PHE A 599 17.33 -39.31 -35.60
CA PHE A 599 18.34 -38.86 -34.65
C PHE A 599 17.77 -37.72 -33.80
N ASN A 600 17.65 -37.96 -32.51
CA ASN A 600 17.27 -36.97 -31.50
C ASN A 600 18.50 -36.45 -30.83
N SER A 601 18.90 -35.22 -31.13
CA SER A 601 20.01 -34.58 -30.45
C SER A 601 19.68 -34.25 -28.98
N ASN A 602 20.70 -34.25 -28.11
CA ASN A 602 20.53 -33.80 -26.73
C ASN A 602 20.13 -32.31 -26.63
N GLN A 603 20.16 -31.58 -27.74
CA GLN A 603 19.72 -30.19 -27.85
C GLN A 603 18.26 -30.09 -28.31
N GLY A 604 17.56 -31.25 -28.50
CA GLY A 604 16.14 -31.32 -28.86
C GLY A 604 15.84 -31.27 -30.35
N GLU A 605 16.83 -31.38 -31.24
CA GLU A 605 16.60 -31.45 -32.67
C GLU A 605 16.28 -32.89 -33.10
N LEU A 606 15.34 -33.05 -34.00
CA LEU A 606 14.97 -34.33 -34.65
C LEU A 606 15.38 -34.30 -36.12
N LEU A 607 16.34 -35.12 -36.49
CA LEU A 607 16.76 -35.35 -37.88
C LEU A 607 16.30 -36.71 -38.33
N GLN A 608 16.00 -36.86 -39.63
CA GLN A 608 15.52 -38.11 -40.22
C GLN A 608 16.21 -38.39 -41.55
N ALA A 609 16.46 -39.63 -41.79
CA ALA A 609 16.96 -40.13 -43.07
C ALA A 609 16.45 -41.56 -43.32
N ARG A 610 16.65 -42.06 -44.54
CA ARG A 610 16.30 -43.44 -44.90
C ARG A 610 17.49 -44.14 -45.50
N PHE A 611 17.56 -45.43 -45.28
CA PHE A 611 18.51 -46.27 -46.00
C PHE A 611 17.89 -47.60 -46.37
N LEU A 612 18.42 -48.21 -47.47
CA LEU A 612 18.03 -49.50 -47.95
C LEU A 612 19.06 -50.53 -47.47
N LYS A 613 18.64 -51.54 -46.69
CA LYS A 613 19.45 -52.69 -46.29
C LYS A 613 19.34 -53.74 -47.39
N GLN A 614 20.47 -54.18 -47.94
CA GLN A 614 20.61 -55.26 -48.90
C GLN A 614 21.07 -56.56 -48.25
#